data_361244f3c86955d5f468128e16905626
#
_entry.id   361244f3c86955d5f468128e16905626
#
_cell.length_a   1.000
_cell.length_b   1.000
_cell.length_c   1.000
_cell.angle_alpha   90.00
_cell.angle_beta   90.00
_cell.angle_gamma   90.00
#
_symmetry.space_group_name_H-M   'P 1'
#
loop_
_entity.id
_entity.type
_entity.pdbx_description
1 polymer ?
#
loop_
_entity_poly.entity_id
_entity_poly.type
_entity_poly.pdbx_seq_one_letter_code
_entity_poly.pdbx_strand_id
1 'polypeptide(L)'
;MKPILFFSLLILSASFTYGQPDPLEVVRKKISARDFVGAKTDLNKVVEANPKNKTAFTLRGRARLGLEDFYGAVGDFNFALEIDSLYADALNGRGEAKLNLGDDDGAIPDFDKAIRINPKFIEAYTNRGFAKYNSEDLQGAYFDFSKALEIGPADADKYFNRGIVKAELGEYVSAIDDYTKALELDKTDASLYNYRGVARYNTGNFPEAIADYDQAITLDAKDAVKFENRALAKTAKEDLKGALEDYNKALELDADPETFNLRGVLKHTLQDYDGAIADYTKAIELDATNPTYFDNRALSKAEKDDFAGAVEDYSSSIELFPTDAETYYQRALVKLQMSNNYDACLDLHRAEELGSAEAKVAVKKNCK
;
A
#
# COMPACT_ATOMS: atom_id res chain seq x y z
N MET A 1 61.78 -55.01 59.97
CA MET A 1 60.40 -54.84 59.55
C MET A 1 60.26 -53.38 59.07
N LYS A 2 60.12 -53.15 57.72
CA LYS A 2 59.94 -51.85 57.11
C LYS A 2 58.44 -51.68 56.83
N PRO A 3 57.80 -50.54 57.11
CA PRO A 3 56.40 -50.32 56.78
C PRO A 3 56.27 -49.97 55.24
N ILE A 4 55.28 -50.56 54.58
CA ILE A 4 54.90 -50.33 53.21
C ILE A 4 53.96 -49.11 53.23
N LEU A 5 54.39 -48.01 52.54
CA LEU A 5 53.55 -46.84 52.28
C LEU A 5 52.66 -47.17 51.06
N PHE A 6 51.33 -47.19 51.25
CA PHE A 6 50.36 -47.20 50.21
C PHE A 6 50.17 -45.76 49.68
N PHE A 7 50.60 -45.49 48.44
CA PHE A 7 50.25 -44.29 47.72
C PHE A 7 48.88 -44.52 47.05
N SER A 8 47.86 -43.88 47.59
CA SER A 8 46.57 -43.81 46.92
C SER A 8 46.63 -42.75 45.84
N LEU A 9 46.61 -43.23 44.58
CA LEU A 9 46.51 -42.38 43.37
C LEU A 9 45.07 -41.80 43.31
N LEU A 10 44.89 -40.52 43.69
CA LEU A 10 43.66 -39.81 43.42
C LEU A 10 43.64 -39.48 41.93
N ILE A 11 42.87 -40.29 41.15
CA ILE A 11 42.52 -39.93 39.80
C ILE A 11 41.47 -38.81 39.83
N LEU A 12 41.92 -37.56 39.63
CA LEU A 12 41.01 -36.46 39.32
C LEU A 12 40.45 -36.73 37.91
N SER A 13 39.25 -37.28 37.87
CA SER A 13 38.46 -37.27 36.64
C SER A 13 38.05 -35.81 36.35
N ALA A 14 38.81 -35.15 35.49
CA ALA A 14 38.34 -33.90 34.89
C ALA A 14 37.13 -34.27 33.98
N SER A 15 35.94 -34.16 34.54
CA SER A 15 34.71 -34.13 33.78
C SER A 15 34.76 -32.87 32.89
N PHE A 16 35.10 -33.05 31.62
CA PHE A 16 34.81 -32.04 30.63
C PHE A 16 33.29 -31.88 30.59
N THR A 17 32.79 -30.96 31.36
CA THR A 17 31.43 -30.44 31.11
C THR A 17 31.48 -29.73 29.76
N TYR A 18 31.03 -30.40 28.72
CA TYR A 18 30.57 -29.69 27.49
C TYR A 18 29.61 -28.60 27.99
N GLY A 19 30.05 -27.36 27.92
CA GLY A 19 29.26 -26.25 28.36
C GLY A 19 27.90 -26.30 27.68
N GLN A 20 26.83 -26.30 28.46
CA GLN A 20 25.50 -26.15 27.87
C GLN A 20 25.53 -24.88 27.02
N PRO A 21 24.98 -24.92 25.77
CA PRO A 21 24.96 -23.75 24.91
C PRO A 21 24.26 -22.60 25.65
N ASP A 22 24.77 -21.38 25.48
CA ASP A 22 24.14 -20.20 26.06
C ASP A 22 22.64 -20.20 25.73
N PRO A 23 21.75 -20.18 26.74
CA PRO A 23 20.32 -20.20 26.53
C PRO A 23 19.84 -19.11 25.55
N LEU A 24 20.49 -17.94 25.53
CA LEU A 24 20.16 -16.87 24.60
C LEU A 24 20.57 -17.16 23.15
N GLU A 25 21.65 -17.92 22.95
CA GLU A 25 22.05 -18.37 21.61
C GLU A 25 21.04 -19.37 21.03
N VAL A 26 20.58 -20.32 21.85
CA VAL A 26 19.51 -21.25 21.46
C VAL A 26 18.24 -20.51 21.06
N VAL A 27 17.85 -19.51 21.84
CA VAL A 27 16.68 -18.68 21.57
C VAL A 27 16.84 -17.87 20.30
N ARG A 28 18.02 -17.27 20.04
CA ARG A 28 18.28 -16.56 18.77
C ARG A 28 18.07 -17.46 17.56
N LYS A 29 18.56 -18.71 17.61
CA LYS A 29 18.33 -19.70 16.57
C LYS A 29 16.83 -20.02 16.38
N LYS A 30 16.05 -20.13 17.47
CA LYS A 30 14.59 -20.31 17.39
C LYS A 30 13.90 -19.13 16.72
N ILE A 31 14.25 -17.90 17.11
CA ILE A 31 13.70 -16.67 16.47
C ILE A 31 14.03 -16.65 14.98
N SER A 32 15.29 -16.93 14.60
CA SER A 32 15.70 -17.00 13.20
C SER A 32 14.98 -18.10 12.41
N ALA A 33 14.63 -19.22 13.07
CA ALA A 33 13.82 -20.30 12.51
C ALA A 33 12.30 -20.04 12.56
N ARG A 34 11.86 -18.85 13.01
CA ARG A 34 10.48 -18.46 13.23
C ARG A 34 9.72 -19.31 14.29
N ASP A 35 10.42 -20.05 15.14
CA ASP A 35 9.85 -20.72 16.30
C ASP A 35 9.66 -19.72 17.47
N PHE A 36 8.74 -18.76 17.26
CA PHE A 36 8.49 -17.71 18.23
C PHE A 36 7.83 -18.22 19.52
N VAL A 37 7.01 -19.28 19.43
CA VAL A 37 6.39 -19.91 20.60
C VAL A 37 7.42 -20.56 21.49
N GLY A 38 8.31 -21.37 20.89
CA GLY A 38 9.41 -22.02 21.62
C GLY A 38 10.39 -21.01 22.20
N ALA A 39 10.72 -19.94 21.42
CA ALA A 39 11.59 -18.85 21.89
C ALA A 39 10.98 -18.13 23.10
N LYS A 40 9.69 -17.73 23.06
CA LYS A 40 8.98 -17.07 24.17
C LYS A 40 8.95 -17.96 25.42
N THR A 41 8.69 -19.25 25.23
CA THR A 41 8.62 -20.22 26.34
C THR A 41 9.96 -20.35 27.09
N ASP A 42 11.07 -20.46 26.33
CA ASP A 42 12.40 -20.53 26.94
C ASP A 42 12.79 -19.21 27.60
N LEU A 43 12.46 -18.07 26.97
CA LEU A 43 12.75 -16.75 27.51
C LEU A 43 11.96 -16.43 28.78
N ASN A 44 10.77 -16.98 28.96
CA ASN A 44 10.06 -16.86 30.24
C ASN A 44 10.91 -17.40 31.41
N LYS A 45 11.52 -18.56 31.23
CA LYS A 45 12.43 -19.14 32.26
C LYS A 45 13.67 -18.27 32.47
N VAL A 46 14.23 -17.71 31.41
CA VAL A 46 15.44 -16.86 31.50
C VAL A 46 15.14 -15.57 32.25
N VAL A 47 14.01 -14.89 31.98
CA VAL A 47 13.66 -13.63 32.65
C VAL A 47 13.23 -13.86 34.10
N GLU A 48 12.60 -15.00 34.42
CA GLU A 48 12.31 -15.41 35.80
C GLU A 48 13.58 -15.64 36.58
N ALA A 49 14.57 -16.33 36.00
CA ALA A 49 15.86 -16.61 36.66
C ALA A 49 16.75 -15.35 36.76
N ASN A 50 16.65 -14.41 35.82
CA ASN A 50 17.40 -13.16 35.85
C ASN A 50 16.54 -11.96 35.39
N PRO A 51 15.80 -11.34 36.32
CA PRO A 51 14.92 -10.21 36.04
C PRO A 51 15.64 -8.91 35.60
N LYS A 52 16.98 -8.89 35.60
CA LYS A 52 17.80 -7.75 35.16
C LYS A 52 18.48 -8.02 33.80
N ASN A 53 18.05 -9.05 33.09
CA ASN A 53 18.62 -9.38 31.79
C ASN A 53 17.89 -8.63 30.66
N LYS A 54 18.34 -7.42 30.32
CA LYS A 54 17.77 -6.60 29.23
C LYS A 54 17.69 -7.33 27.90
N THR A 55 18.72 -8.17 27.58
CA THR A 55 18.76 -8.93 26.34
C THR A 55 17.67 -10.00 26.28
N ALA A 56 17.40 -10.69 27.41
CA ALA A 56 16.33 -11.67 27.45
C ALA A 56 14.94 -11.03 27.24
N PHE A 57 14.68 -9.89 27.87
CA PHE A 57 13.44 -9.13 27.61
C PHE A 57 13.34 -8.69 26.16
N THR A 58 14.42 -8.14 25.58
CA THR A 58 14.42 -7.71 24.17
C THR A 58 14.16 -8.86 23.22
N LEU A 59 14.78 -10.03 23.43
CA LEU A 59 14.52 -11.20 22.63
C LEU A 59 13.09 -11.73 22.83
N ARG A 60 12.52 -11.65 24.04
CA ARG A 60 11.12 -12.03 24.27
C ARG A 60 10.15 -11.07 23.60
N GLY A 61 10.45 -9.77 23.62
CA GLY A 61 9.73 -8.76 22.84
C GLY A 61 9.75 -9.06 21.36
N ARG A 62 10.91 -9.43 20.78
CA ARG A 62 11.02 -9.85 19.38
C ARG A 62 10.23 -11.13 19.07
N ALA A 63 10.24 -12.12 19.98
CA ALA A 63 9.41 -13.31 19.82
C ALA A 63 7.91 -12.98 19.86
N ARG A 64 7.50 -12.02 20.70
CA ARG A 64 6.12 -11.53 20.76
C ARG A 64 5.71 -10.75 19.52
N LEU A 65 6.62 -9.95 18.93
CA LEU A 65 6.39 -9.31 17.63
C LEU A 65 6.07 -10.37 16.55
N GLY A 66 6.85 -11.45 16.49
CA GLY A 66 6.61 -12.54 15.56
C GLY A 66 5.34 -13.36 15.85
N LEU A 67 4.73 -13.19 17.03
CA LEU A 67 3.43 -13.75 17.43
C LEU A 67 2.30 -12.72 17.36
N GLU A 68 2.57 -11.53 16.83
CA GLU A 68 1.61 -10.40 16.77
C GLU A 68 1.08 -9.94 18.16
N ASP A 69 1.78 -10.32 19.24
CA ASP A 69 1.52 -9.85 20.61
C ASP A 69 2.23 -8.49 20.82
N PHE A 70 1.77 -7.47 20.08
CA PHE A 70 2.44 -6.16 20.06
C PHE A 70 2.42 -5.45 21.42
N TYR A 71 1.31 -5.52 22.14
CA TYR A 71 1.24 -4.94 23.51
C TYR A 71 2.19 -5.64 24.49
N GLY A 72 2.27 -6.97 24.43
CA GLY A 72 3.21 -7.73 25.21
C GLY A 72 4.67 -7.44 24.83
N ALA A 73 4.93 -7.20 23.53
CA ALA A 73 6.24 -6.79 23.04
C ALA A 73 6.66 -5.42 23.59
N VAL A 74 5.76 -4.41 23.54
CA VAL A 74 6.00 -3.08 24.16
C VAL A 74 6.34 -3.22 25.64
N GLY A 75 5.60 -4.08 26.38
CA GLY A 75 5.89 -4.34 27.80
C GLY A 75 7.30 -4.88 28.02
N ASP A 76 7.73 -5.86 27.23
CA ASP A 76 9.08 -6.43 27.36
C ASP A 76 10.18 -5.44 26.99
N PHE A 77 9.99 -4.64 25.94
CA PHE A 77 10.95 -3.59 25.57
C PHE A 77 11.01 -2.49 26.65
N ASN A 78 9.88 -2.15 27.29
CA ASN A 78 9.89 -1.22 28.42
C ASN A 78 10.74 -1.76 29.57
N PHE A 79 10.59 -3.03 29.97
CA PHE A 79 11.44 -3.64 30.98
C PHE A 79 12.93 -3.62 30.61
N ALA A 80 13.25 -3.90 29.33
CA ALA A 80 14.63 -3.80 28.86
C ALA A 80 15.18 -2.36 28.98
N LEU A 81 14.34 -1.34 28.69
CA LEU A 81 14.70 0.07 28.73
C LEU A 81 14.74 0.65 30.16
N GLU A 82 13.99 0.08 31.09
CA GLU A 82 14.13 0.37 32.52
C GLU A 82 15.49 -0.08 33.06
N ILE A 83 16.01 -1.21 32.54
CA ILE A 83 17.35 -1.72 32.92
C ILE A 83 18.45 -0.90 32.25
N ASP A 84 18.26 -0.55 30.95
CA ASP A 84 19.22 0.24 30.18
C ASP A 84 18.47 1.13 29.16
N SER A 85 18.30 2.39 29.52
CA SER A 85 17.56 3.39 28.71
C SER A 85 18.24 3.77 27.39
N LEU A 86 19.48 3.31 27.17
CA LEU A 86 20.27 3.53 25.94
C LEU A 86 20.45 2.23 25.13
N TYR A 87 19.60 1.22 25.36
CA TYR A 87 19.69 -0.02 24.63
C TYR A 87 18.97 0.10 23.27
N ALA A 88 19.75 0.35 22.21
CA ALA A 88 19.25 0.65 20.85
C ALA A 88 18.33 -0.45 20.29
N ASP A 89 18.66 -1.73 20.53
CA ASP A 89 17.83 -2.86 20.08
C ASP A 89 16.42 -2.85 20.68
N ALA A 90 16.31 -2.48 21.98
CA ALA A 90 15.01 -2.40 22.65
C ALA A 90 14.21 -1.17 22.21
N LEU A 91 14.89 -0.04 21.97
CA LEU A 91 14.27 1.16 21.39
C LEU A 91 13.69 0.86 20.01
N ASN A 92 14.51 0.27 19.12
CA ASN A 92 14.02 -0.11 17.79
C ASN A 92 12.86 -1.10 17.87
N GLY A 93 12.97 -2.15 18.70
CA GLY A 93 11.88 -3.13 18.85
C GLY A 93 10.59 -2.52 19.42
N ARG A 94 10.70 -1.56 20.37
CA ARG A 94 9.52 -0.87 20.91
C ARG A 94 8.87 0.04 19.85
N GLY A 95 9.67 0.75 19.08
CA GLY A 95 9.20 1.53 17.93
C GLY A 95 8.49 0.63 16.91
N GLU A 96 9.07 -0.52 16.56
CA GLU A 96 8.47 -1.50 15.65
C GLU A 96 7.12 -2.03 16.18
N ALA A 97 7.04 -2.33 17.49
CA ALA A 97 5.78 -2.75 18.10
C ALA A 97 4.70 -1.66 18.04
N LYS A 98 5.06 -0.39 18.29
CA LYS A 98 4.16 0.75 18.16
C LYS A 98 3.70 0.98 16.74
N LEU A 99 4.62 0.90 15.77
CA LEU A 99 4.31 0.99 14.34
C LEU A 99 3.25 -0.06 13.93
N ASN A 100 3.41 -1.31 14.38
CA ASN A 100 2.41 -2.36 14.13
C ASN A 100 1.08 -2.14 14.87
N LEU A 101 1.05 -1.30 15.89
CA LEU A 101 -0.17 -0.85 16.57
C LEU A 101 -0.81 0.38 15.92
N GLY A 102 -0.22 0.94 14.86
CA GLY A 102 -0.65 2.17 14.21
C GLY A 102 -0.26 3.45 14.98
N ASP A 103 0.64 3.35 15.96
CA ASP A 103 1.17 4.49 16.72
C ASP A 103 2.47 4.99 16.07
N ASP A 104 2.35 5.51 14.84
CA ASP A 104 3.49 5.99 14.03
C ASP A 104 4.23 7.14 14.73
N ASP A 105 3.49 8.12 15.24
CA ASP A 105 4.04 9.27 15.96
C ASP A 105 4.74 8.87 17.25
N GLY A 106 4.23 7.87 17.96
CA GLY A 106 4.85 7.33 19.17
C GLY A 106 6.07 6.46 18.87
N ALA A 107 6.20 5.91 17.65
CA ALA A 107 7.32 5.07 17.23
C ALA A 107 8.57 5.90 16.86
N ILE A 108 8.39 7.03 16.15
CA ILE A 108 9.48 7.88 15.65
C ILE A 108 10.50 8.28 16.72
N PRO A 109 10.11 8.75 17.94
CA PRO A 109 11.07 9.09 18.98
C PRO A 109 11.94 7.92 19.45
N ASP A 110 11.42 6.68 19.42
CA ASP A 110 12.18 5.49 19.79
C ASP A 110 13.26 5.18 18.74
N PHE A 111 12.90 5.25 17.45
CA PHE A 111 13.85 5.12 16.34
C PHE A 111 14.90 6.23 16.35
N ASP A 112 14.50 7.46 16.63
CA ASP A 112 15.41 8.60 16.77
C ASP A 112 16.48 8.36 17.81
N LYS A 113 16.08 7.82 18.98
CA LYS A 113 17.04 7.45 20.02
C LYS A 113 17.92 6.30 19.59
N ALA A 114 17.36 5.26 18.99
CA ALA A 114 18.12 4.11 18.49
C ALA A 114 19.20 4.53 17.49
N ILE A 115 18.85 5.41 16.54
CA ILE A 115 19.77 5.97 15.53
C ILE A 115 20.84 6.86 16.16
N ARG A 116 20.49 7.69 17.15
CA ARG A 116 21.51 8.50 17.87
C ARG A 116 22.54 7.64 18.60
N ILE A 117 22.10 6.49 19.16
CA ILE A 117 23.00 5.55 19.83
C ILE A 117 23.84 4.77 18.82
N ASN A 118 23.22 4.30 17.75
CA ASN A 118 23.88 3.56 16.67
C ASN A 118 23.53 4.19 15.30
N PRO A 119 24.36 5.12 14.79
CA PRO A 119 24.13 5.78 13.50
C PRO A 119 24.21 4.85 12.26
N LYS A 120 24.55 3.57 12.48
CA LYS A 120 24.57 2.54 11.43
C LYS A 120 23.48 1.49 11.61
N PHE A 121 22.45 1.80 12.39
CA PHE A 121 21.35 0.86 12.64
C PHE A 121 20.34 0.88 11.48
N ILE A 122 20.59 0.03 10.49
CA ILE A 122 19.83 -0.04 9.23
C ILE A 122 18.33 -0.19 9.49
N GLU A 123 17.96 -1.17 10.34
CA GLU A 123 16.56 -1.47 10.67
C GLU A 123 15.84 -0.27 11.30
N ALA A 124 16.54 0.53 12.12
CA ALA A 124 15.95 1.71 12.74
C ALA A 124 15.66 2.82 11.71
N TYR A 125 16.52 3.01 10.70
CA TYR A 125 16.22 3.91 9.58
C TYR A 125 15.06 3.39 8.74
N THR A 126 15.06 2.09 8.41
CA THR A 126 13.96 1.49 7.62
C THR A 126 12.62 1.63 8.32
N ASN A 127 12.57 1.28 9.61
CA ASN A 127 11.33 1.35 10.39
C ASN A 127 10.86 2.80 10.59
N ARG A 128 11.80 3.76 10.83
CA ARG A 128 11.44 5.18 10.90
C ARG A 128 10.97 5.72 9.56
N GLY A 129 11.53 5.23 8.46
CA GLY A 129 11.06 5.52 7.11
C GLY A 129 9.61 5.10 6.90
N PHE A 130 9.24 3.91 7.35
CA PHE A 130 7.82 3.47 7.30
C PHE A 130 6.92 4.33 8.19
N ALA A 131 7.32 4.61 9.44
CA ALA A 131 6.53 5.46 10.33
C ALA A 131 6.28 6.85 9.73
N LYS A 132 7.32 7.45 9.12
CA LYS A 132 7.21 8.75 8.45
C LYS A 132 6.35 8.69 7.19
N TYR A 133 6.45 7.60 6.41
CA TYR A 133 5.61 7.39 5.25
C TYR A 133 4.13 7.33 5.64
N ASN A 134 3.81 6.57 6.69
CA ASN A 134 2.45 6.47 7.21
C ASN A 134 1.92 7.81 7.77
N SER A 135 2.81 8.63 8.34
CA SER A 135 2.49 9.99 8.82
C SER A 135 2.58 11.06 7.70
N GLU A 136 2.64 10.66 6.42
CA GLU A 136 2.71 11.54 5.24
C GLU A 136 3.98 12.42 5.16
N ASP A 137 5.00 12.19 6.01
CA ASP A 137 6.34 12.81 5.88
C ASP A 137 7.15 12.07 4.80
N LEU A 138 6.76 12.26 3.55
CA LEU A 138 7.40 11.60 2.40
C LEU A 138 8.87 11.97 2.25
N GLN A 139 9.25 13.22 2.53
CA GLN A 139 10.65 13.66 2.45
C GLN A 139 11.51 13.02 3.54
N GLY A 140 11.00 12.92 4.75
CA GLY A 140 11.63 12.21 5.84
C GLY A 140 11.77 10.71 5.59
N ALA A 141 10.76 10.09 5.01
CA ALA A 141 10.79 8.69 4.60
C ALA A 141 11.84 8.43 3.51
N TYR A 142 11.89 9.28 2.47
CA TYR A 142 12.92 9.24 1.42
C TYR A 142 14.35 9.32 1.99
N PHE A 143 14.58 10.27 2.92
CA PHE A 143 15.88 10.40 3.59
C PHE A 143 16.26 9.10 4.32
N ASP A 144 15.33 8.52 5.08
CA ASP A 144 15.58 7.34 5.91
C ASP A 144 15.84 6.08 5.05
N PHE A 145 15.04 5.83 4.02
CA PHE A 145 15.29 4.72 3.08
C PHE A 145 16.58 4.90 2.30
N SER A 146 16.92 6.14 1.91
CA SER A 146 18.21 6.46 1.26
C SER A 146 19.38 6.19 2.20
N LYS A 147 19.23 6.52 3.49
CA LYS A 147 20.26 6.27 4.49
C LYS A 147 20.42 4.77 4.77
N ALA A 148 19.35 4.02 4.82
CA ALA A 148 19.39 2.56 4.95
C ALA A 148 20.14 1.89 3.78
N LEU A 149 19.96 2.40 2.54
CA LEU A 149 20.69 1.96 1.35
C LEU A 149 22.18 2.35 1.38
N GLU A 150 22.52 3.53 1.93
CA GLU A 150 23.91 4.01 2.02
C GLU A 150 24.75 3.17 3.00
N ILE A 151 24.17 2.79 4.15
CA ILE A 151 24.91 2.15 5.25
C ILE A 151 24.82 0.64 5.25
N GLY A 152 23.88 0.05 4.53
CA GLY A 152 23.66 -1.40 4.47
C GLY A 152 23.91 -2.01 3.10
N PRO A 153 23.89 -3.37 3.02
CA PRO A 153 23.88 -4.02 1.73
C PRO A 153 22.62 -3.62 0.96
N ALA A 154 22.78 -3.44 -0.35
CA ALA A 154 21.65 -3.23 -1.24
C ALA A 154 20.80 -4.52 -1.29
N ASP A 155 19.49 -4.38 -1.14
CA ASP A 155 18.50 -5.43 -1.35
C ASP A 155 17.27 -4.87 -2.08
N ALA A 156 16.44 -5.77 -2.59
CA ALA A 156 15.29 -5.39 -3.40
C ALA A 156 14.29 -4.53 -2.60
N ASP A 157 14.00 -4.90 -1.35
CA ASP A 157 13.02 -4.21 -0.51
C ASP A 157 13.39 -2.75 -0.24
N LYS A 158 14.68 -2.47 0.01
CA LYS A 158 15.14 -1.09 0.27
C LYS A 158 14.99 -0.19 -0.96
N TYR A 159 15.32 -0.70 -2.15
CA TYR A 159 15.08 0.03 -3.39
C TYR A 159 13.58 0.20 -3.65
N PHE A 160 12.79 -0.85 -3.44
CA PHE A 160 11.35 -0.82 -3.61
C PHE A 160 10.70 0.24 -2.73
N ASN A 161 10.99 0.23 -1.42
CA ASN A 161 10.43 1.20 -0.47
C ASN A 161 10.79 2.64 -0.84
N ARG A 162 12.04 2.89 -1.25
CA ARG A 162 12.42 4.23 -1.71
C ARG A 162 11.75 4.60 -3.03
N GLY A 163 11.57 3.64 -3.93
CA GLY A 163 10.85 3.82 -5.18
C GLY A 163 9.38 4.21 -4.97
N ILE A 164 8.70 3.58 -4.00
CA ILE A 164 7.33 3.96 -3.62
C ILE A 164 7.29 5.43 -3.20
N VAL A 165 8.15 5.83 -2.26
CA VAL A 165 8.18 7.24 -1.78
C VAL A 165 8.46 8.22 -2.91
N LYS A 166 9.37 7.90 -3.84
CA LYS A 166 9.63 8.74 -5.01
C LYS A 166 8.41 8.86 -5.93
N ALA A 167 7.69 7.75 -6.14
CA ALA A 167 6.48 7.76 -6.95
C ALA A 167 5.37 8.63 -6.31
N GLU A 168 5.18 8.56 -5.00
CA GLU A 168 4.27 9.42 -4.25
C GLU A 168 4.67 10.90 -4.29
N LEU A 169 5.96 11.20 -4.38
CA LEU A 169 6.48 12.55 -4.60
C LEU A 169 6.34 13.02 -6.06
N GLY A 170 5.81 12.18 -6.97
CA GLY A 170 5.71 12.46 -8.39
C GLY A 170 7.04 12.30 -9.17
N GLU A 171 8.08 11.79 -8.53
CA GLU A 171 9.41 11.58 -9.10
C GLU A 171 9.49 10.25 -9.87
N TYR A 172 8.55 10.01 -10.79
CA TYR A 172 8.37 8.72 -11.47
C TYR A 172 9.62 8.21 -12.18
N VAL A 173 10.41 9.08 -12.82
CA VAL A 173 11.64 8.67 -13.53
C VAL A 173 12.66 8.07 -12.54
N SER A 174 12.87 8.73 -11.40
CA SER A 174 13.78 8.22 -10.38
C SER A 174 13.21 7.03 -9.59
N ALA A 175 11.88 6.87 -9.54
CA ALA A 175 11.22 5.67 -9.02
C ALA A 175 11.46 4.45 -9.95
N ILE A 176 11.37 4.63 -11.27
CA ILE A 176 11.68 3.59 -12.28
C ILE A 176 13.11 3.07 -12.09
N ASP A 177 14.09 3.96 -11.81
CA ASP A 177 15.46 3.55 -11.56
C ASP A 177 15.58 2.66 -10.32
N ASP A 178 14.90 3.02 -9.23
CA ASP A 178 14.90 2.23 -8.01
C ASP A 178 14.18 0.88 -8.19
N TYR A 179 13.01 0.85 -8.81
CA TYR A 179 12.32 -0.42 -9.13
C TYR A 179 13.16 -1.30 -10.08
N THR A 180 13.90 -0.71 -11.00
CA THR A 180 14.79 -1.46 -11.89
C THR A 180 15.93 -2.11 -11.11
N LYS A 181 16.54 -1.41 -10.16
CA LYS A 181 17.56 -1.99 -9.26
C LYS A 181 16.99 -3.07 -8.36
N ALA A 182 15.77 -2.89 -7.85
CA ALA A 182 15.06 -3.93 -7.09
C ALA A 182 14.88 -5.20 -7.95
N LEU A 183 14.45 -5.06 -9.21
CA LEU A 183 14.27 -6.16 -10.16
C LEU A 183 15.58 -6.82 -10.61
N GLU A 184 16.72 -6.12 -10.59
CA GLU A 184 18.04 -6.73 -10.81
C GLU A 184 18.39 -7.71 -9.67
N LEU A 185 17.91 -7.45 -8.44
CA LEU A 185 18.13 -8.25 -7.24
C LEU A 185 17.08 -9.35 -7.06
N ASP A 186 15.82 -9.05 -7.34
CA ASP A 186 14.71 -10.02 -7.32
C ASP A 186 13.83 -9.86 -8.55
N LYS A 187 13.85 -10.87 -9.43
CA LYS A 187 13.05 -10.94 -10.65
C LYS A 187 11.73 -11.70 -10.47
N THR A 188 11.46 -12.19 -9.27
CA THR A 188 10.32 -13.08 -9.01
C THR A 188 9.15 -12.38 -8.34
N ASP A 189 9.35 -11.15 -7.89
CA ASP A 189 8.29 -10.35 -7.28
C ASP A 189 7.44 -9.64 -8.34
N ALA A 190 6.18 -10.06 -8.46
CA ALA A 190 5.20 -9.47 -9.37
C ALA A 190 4.91 -8.00 -9.04
N SER A 191 4.99 -7.61 -7.77
CA SER A 191 4.70 -6.25 -7.32
C SER A 191 5.70 -5.26 -7.89
N LEU A 192 6.99 -5.61 -7.94
CA LEU A 192 8.04 -4.75 -8.50
C LEU A 192 7.78 -4.38 -9.96
N TYR A 193 7.35 -5.37 -10.78
CA TYR A 193 6.96 -5.10 -12.16
C TYR A 193 5.73 -4.20 -12.22
N ASN A 194 4.70 -4.48 -11.41
CA ASN A 194 3.48 -3.68 -11.41
C ASN A 194 3.77 -2.21 -11.04
N TYR A 195 4.52 -1.95 -9.95
CA TYR A 195 4.86 -0.59 -9.54
C TYR A 195 5.74 0.14 -10.57
N ARG A 196 6.70 -0.56 -11.21
CA ARG A 196 7.47 0.03 -12.31
C ARG A 196 6.59 0.33 -13.51
N GLY A 197 5.64 -0.55 -13.82
CA GLY A 197 4.63 -0.34 -14.86
C GLY A 197 3.80 0.91 -14.61
N VAL A 198 3.31 1.11 -13.37
CA VAL A 198 2.57 2.31 -12.96
C VAL A 198 3.43 3.58 -13.12
N ALA A 199 4.69 3.54 -12.69
CA ALA A 199 5.58 4.68 -12.86
C ALA A 199 5.87 4.99 -14.35
N ARG A 200 6.02 3.97 -15.20
CA ARG A 200 6.15 4.12 -16.66
C ARG A 200 4.89 4.66 -17.31
N TYR A 201 3.71 4.21 -16.88
CA TYR A 201 2.43 4.76 -17.34
C TYR A 201 2.35 6.26 -17.06
N ASN A 202 2.68 6.69 -15.84
CA ASN A 202 2.66 8.10 -15.44
C ASN A 202 3.70 8.96 -16.16
N THR A 203 4.74 8.36 -16.76
CA THR A 203 5.70 9.07 -17.63
C THR A 203 5.35 9.00 -19.11
N GLY A 204 4.18 8.41 -19.47
CA GLY A 204 3.73 8.25 -20.85
C GLY A 204 4.41 7.11 -21.61
N ASN A 205 5.22 6.29 -20.94
CA ASN A 205 5.92 5.15 -21.55
C ASN A 205 5.01 3.91 -21.57
N PHE A 206 3.89 3.99 -22.29
CA PHE A 206 2.85 2.95 -22.29
C PHE A 206 3.32 1.58 -22.79
N PRO A 207 4.16 1.46 -23.87
CA PRO A 207 4.63 0.15 -24.32
C PRO A 207 5.44 -0.59 -23.25
N GLU A 208 6.33 0.12 -22.56
CA GLU A 208 7.16 -0.44 -21.50
C GLU A 208 6.34 -0.74 -20.25
N ALA A 209 5.29 0.06 -19.97
CA ALA A 209 4.35 -0.22 -18.89
C ALA A 209 3.60 -1.52 -19.14
N ILE A 210 3.07 -1.72 -20.37
CA ILE A 210 2.39 -2.95 -20.77
C ILE A 210 3.31 -4.16 -20.62
N ALA A 211 4.58 -4.06 -21.04
CA ALA A 211 5.54 -5.13 -20.90
C ALA A 211 5.81 -5.49 -19.43
N ASP A 212 5.85 -4.50 -18.53
CA ASP A 212 5.98 -4.74 -17.09
C ASP A 212 4.71 -5.43 -16.53
N TYR A 213 3.52 -4.97 -16.88
CA TYR A 213 2.27 -5.62 -16.45
C TYR A 213 2.15 -7.05 -16.99
N ASP A 214 2.64 -7.33 -18.20
CA ASP A 214 2.71 -8.69 -18.75
C ASP A 214 3.56 -9.62 -17.86
N GLN A 215 4.71 -9.12 -17.39
CA GLN A 215 5.55 -9.87 -16.46
C GLN A 215 4.87 -10.03 -15.09
N ALA A 216 4.26 -8.97 -14.55
CA ALA A 216 3.53 -9.01 -13.29
C ALA A 216 2.40 -10.05 -13.33
N ILE A 217 1.61 -10.09 -14.40
CA ILE A 217 0.52 -11.06 -14.61
C ILE A 217 1.06 -12.47 -14.81
N THR A 218 2.20 -12.64 -15.49
CA THR A 218 2.84 -13.96 -15.68
C THR A 218 3.26 -14.56 -14.33
N LEU A 219 3.74 -13.73 -13.40
CA LEU A 219 4.15 -14.14 -12.07
C LEU A 219 2.96 -14.34 -11.12
N ASP A 220 1.94 -13.52 -11.24
CA ASP A 220 0.74 -13.60 -10.44
C ASP A 220 -0.51 -13.17 -11.27
N ALA A 221 -1.21 -14.17 -11.79
CA ALA A 221 -2.40 -14.00 -12.63
C ALA A 221 -3.72 -13.88 -11.83
N LYS A 222 -3.66 -13.78 -10.50
CA LYS A 222 -4.86 -13.74 -9.65
C LYS A 222 -5.19 -12.34 -9.12
N ASP A 223 -4.36 -11.38 -9.37
CA ASP A 223 -4.52 -10.00 -8.92
C ASP A 223 -5.20 -9.18 -10.03
N ALA A 224 -6.44 -8.74 -9.79
CA ALA A 224 -7.26 -7.95 -10.72
C ALA A 224 -6.58 -6.63 -11.11
N VAL A 225 -5.92 -5.97 -10.15
CA VAL A 225 -5.29 -4.64 -10.33
C VAL A 225 -4.25 -4.65 -11.47
N LYS A 226 -3.53 -5.75 -11.67
CA LYS A 226 -2.54 -5.86 -12.74
C LYS A 226 -3.17 -5.83 -14.13
N PHE A 227 -4.35 -6.46 -14.28
CA PHE A 227 -5.11 -6.42 -15.53
C PHE A 227 -5.71 -5.02 -15.76
N GLU A 228 -6.23 -4.37 -14.72
CA GLU A 228 -6.74 -2.99 -14.81
C GLU A 228 -5.66 -2.02 -15.24
N ASN A 229 -4.49 -2.06 -14.61
CA ASN A 229 -3.37 -1.21 -14.97
C ASN A 229 -2.93 -1.44 -16.42
N ARG A 230 -2.92 -2.71 -16.88
CA ARG A 230 -2.60 -3.01 -18.28
C ARG A 230 -3.69 -2.52 -19.23
N ALA A 231 -4.97 -2.63 -18.85
CA ALA A 231 -6.08 -2.11 -19.63
C ALA A 231 -6.00 -0.59 -19.78
N LEU A 232 -5.70 0.15 -18.72
CA LEU A 232 -5.46 1.60 -18.77
C LEU A 232 -4.32 1.94 -19.74
N ALA A 233 -3.20 1.23 -19.67
CA ALA A 233 -2.07 1.46 -20.55
C ALA A 233 -2.38 1.11 -22.02
N LYS A 234 -3.16 0.05 -22.27
CA LYS A 234 -3.66 -0.30 -23.61
C LYS A 234 -4.64 0.73 -24.16
N THR A 235 -5.54 1.24 -23.30
CA THR A 235 -6.47 2.32 -23.66
C THR A 235 -5.70 3.57 -24.09
N ALA A 236 -4.68 3.96 -23.32
CA ALA A 236 -3.81 5.10 -23.66
C ALA A 236 -3.03 4.90 -24.98
N LYS A 237 -2.82 3.65 -25.39
CA LYS A 237 -2.24 3.28 -26.70
C LYS A 237 -3.27 3.07 -27.80
N GLU A 238 -4.55 3.32 -27.54
CA GLU A 238 -5.65 3.07 -28.46
C GLU A 238 -5.86 1.57 -28.82
N ASP A 239 -5.27 0.65 -28.05
CA ASP A 239 -5.59 -0.78 -28.13
C ASP A 239 -6.86 -1.08 -27.33
N LEU A 240 -7.99 -0.56 -27.81
CA LEU A 240 -9.27 -0.62 -27.09
C LEU A 240 -9.80 -2.05 -26.96
N LYS A 241 -9.48 -2.92 -27.92
CA LYS A 241 -9.88 -4.33 -27.87
C LYS A 241 -9.10 -5.09 -26.78
N GLY A 242 -7.79 -4.94 -26.77
CA GLY A 242 -6.96 -5.55 -25.73
C GLY A 242 -7.26 -5.02 -24.33
N ALA A 243 -7.63 -3.73 -24.21
CA ALA A 243 -8.08 -3.14 -22.96
C ALA A 243 -9.41 -3.77 -22.48
N LEU A 244 -10.37 -3.99 -23.38
CA LEU A 244 -11.65 -4.63 -23.03
C LEU A 244 -11.45 -6.08 -22.54
N GLU A 245 -10.54 -6.83 -23.16
CA GLU A 245 -10.19 -8.19 -22.71
C GLU A 245 -9.60 -8.18 -21.30
N ASP A 246 -8.74 -7.21 -20.98
CA ASP A 246 -8.13 -7.06 -19.65
C ASP A 246 -9.14 -6.63 -18.59
N TYR A 247 -10.02 -5.66 -18.85
CA TYR A 247 -11.09 -5.31 -17.92
C TYR A 247 -12.06 -6.47 -17.69
N ASN A 248 -12.37 -7.26 -18.70
CA ASN A 248 -13.18 -8.47 -18.54
C ASN A 248 -12.48 -9.42 -17.56
N LYS A 249 -11.16 -9.61 -17.70
CA LYS A 249 -10.39 -10.48 -16.82
C LYS A 249 -10.29 -9.96 -15.40
N ALA A 250 -10.09 -8.66 -15.23
CA ALA A 250 -10.12 -8.02 -13.92
C ALA A 250 -11.44 -8.27 -13.20
N LEU A 251 -12.58 -8.05 -13.87
CA LEU A 251 -13.93 -8.24 -13.32
C LEU A 251 -14.32 -9.71 -13.08
N GLU A 252 -13.67 -10.66 -13.76
CA GLU A 252 -13.79 -12.10 -13.40
C GLU A 252 -13.08 -12.43 -12.09
N LEU A 253 -12.02 -11.69 -11.74
CA LEU A 253 -11.22 -11.89 -10.53
C LEU A 253 -11.78 -11.13 -9.34
N ASP A 254 -12.19 -9.88 -9.57
CA ASP A 254 -12.79 -9.00 -8.57
C ASP A 254 -13.84 -8.11 -9.22
N ALA A 255 -15.04 -8.11 -8.65
CA ALA A 255 -16.18 -7.33 -9.14
C ALA A 255 -16.16 -5.92 -8.51
N ASP A 256 -15.15 -5.14 -8.84
CA ASP A 256 -14.97 -3.78 -8.33
C ASP A 256 -15.83 -2.76 -9.10
N PRO A 257 -16.53 -1.83 -8.42
CA PRO A 257 -17.39 -0.83 -9.07
C PRO A 257 -16.62 0.12 -9.99
N GLU A 258 -15.40 0.52 -9.64
CA GLU A 258 -14.59 1.41 -10.48
C GLU A 258 -14.17 0.70 -11.78
N THR A 259 -13.83 -0.59 -11.71
CA THR A 259 -13.49 -1.38 -12.90
C THR A 259 -14.69 -1.54 -13.84
N PHE A 260 -15.91 -1.70 -13.30
CA PHE A 260 -17.12 -1.63 -14.13
C PHE A 260 -17.26 -0.26 -14.81
N ASN A 261 -17.05 0.82 -14.06
CA ASN A 261 -17.10 2.17 -14.60
C ASN A 261 -16.07 2.37 -15.72
N LEU A 262 -14.82 1.98 -15.53
CA LEU A 262 -13.75 2.09 -16.54
C LEU A 262 -14.07 1.29 -17.80
N ARG A 263 -14.58 0.06 -17.65
CA ARG A 263 -15.02 -0.75 -18.79
C ARG A 263 -16.23 -0.12 -19.49
N GLY A 264 -17.15 0.47 -18.74
CA GLY A 264 -18.28 1.22 -19.27
C GLY A 264 -17.85 2.41 -20.10
N VAL A 265 -16.87 3.21 -19.64
CA VAL A 265 -16.28 4.32 -20.40
C VAL A 265 -15.63 3.81 -21.68
N LEU A 266 -14.91 2.70 -21.63
CA LEU A 266 -14.32 2.10 -22.83
C LEU A 266 -15.40 1.64 -23.82
N LYS A 267 -16.48 0.98 -23.36
CA LYS A 267 -17.61 0.57 -24.21
C LYS A 267 -18.34 1.78 -24.82
N HIS A 268 -18.55 2.83 -24.03
CA HIS A 268 -19.13 4.08 -24.53
C HIS A 268 -18.27 4.65 -25.68
N THR A 269 -16.96 4.70 -25.50
CA THR A 269 -16.01 5.15 -26.55
C THR A 269 -16.10 4.29 -27.81
N LEU A 270 -16.36 2.99 -27.64
CA LEU A 270 -16.59 2.05 -28.74
C LEU A 270 -18.04 2.11 -29.32
N GLN A 271 -18.87 3.05 -28.84
CA GLN A 271 -20.29 3.20 -29.19
C GLN A 271 -21.17 2.00 -28.81
N ASP A 272 -20.67 1.12 -27.92
CA ASP A 272 -21.48 0.08 -27.28
C ASP A 272 -22.21 0.68 -26.06
N TYR A 273 -23.17 1.53 -26.33
CA TYR A 273 -23.91 2.25 -25.29
C TYR A 273 -24.73 1.32 -24.38
N ASP A 274 -25.27 0.23 -24.95
CA ASP A 274 -26.00 -0.77 -24.15
C ASP A 274 -25.09 -1.48 -23.17
N GLY A 275 -23.91 -1.90 -23.62
CA GLY A 275 -22.89 -2.50 -22.78
C GLY A 275 -22.35 -1.52 -21.74
N ALA A 276 -22.21 -0.24 -22.08
CA ALA A 276 -21.79 0.82 -21.15
C ALA A 276 -22.85 1.03 -20.04
N ILE A 277 -24.13 1.19 -20.40
CA ILE A 277 -25.24 1.34 -19.45
C ILE A 277 -25.32 0.15 -18.49
N ALA A 278 -25.12 -1.07 -18.99
CA ALA A 278 -25.12 -2.26 -18.15
C ALA A 278 -23.96 -2.23 -17.14
N ASP A 279 -22.76 -1.83 -17.57
CA ASP A 279 -21.60 -1.74 -16.67
C ASP A 279 -21.77 -0.65 -15.60
N TYR A 280 -22.20 0.55 -15.98
CA TYR A 280 -22.48 1.61 -15.00
C TYR A 280 -23.62 1.23 -14.04
N THR A 281 -24.60 0.47 -14.52
CA THR A 281 -25.65 -0.04 -13.63
C THR A 281 -25.07 -0.99 -12.59
N LYS A 282 -24.11 -1.84 -12.97
CA LYS A 282 -23.39 -2.71 -12.03
C LYS A 282 -22.53 -1.91 -11.04
N ALA A 283 -21.84 -0.87 -11.51
CA ALA A 283 -21.08 0.04 -10.64
C ALA A 283 -21.99 0.69 -9.59
N ILE A 284 -23.17 1.21 -10.00
CA ILE A 284 -24.14 1.82 -9.10
C ILE A 284 -24.76 0.79 -8.12
N GLU A 285 -25.02 -0.45 -8.57
CA GLU A 285 -25.50 -1.52 -7.67
C GLU A 285 -24.50 -1.85 -6.57
N LEU A 286 -23.19 -1.74 -6.84
CA LEU A 286 -22.12 -2.02 -5.89
C LEU A 286 -21.78 -0.80 -5.02
N ASP A 287 -21.80 0.39 -5.60
CA ASP A 287 -21.59 1.65 -4.90
C ASP A 287 -22.50 2.75 -5.47
N ALA A 288 -23.61 3.01 -4.78
CA ALA A 288 -24.57 4.05 -5.15
C ALA A 288 -24.17 5.47 -4.68
N THR A 289 -23.01 5.65 -4.08
CA THR A 289 -22.59 6.94 -3.51
C THR A 289 -21.71 7.75 -4.44
N ASN A 290 -21.22 7.16 -5.52
CA ASN A 290 -20.34 7.84 -6.48
C ASN A 290 -21.18 8.49 -7.62
N PRO A 291 -21.24 9.84 -7.68
CA PRO A 291 -22.03 10.56 -8.69
C PRO A 291 -21.56 10.30 -10.12
N THR A 292 -20.27 10.02 -10.33
CA THR A 292 -19.68 9.79 -11.66
C THR A 292 -20.35 8.62 -12.41
N TYR A 293 -20.76 7.58 -11.69
CA TYR A 293 -21.40 6.43 -12.35
C TYR A 293 -22.77 6.78 -12.93
N PHE A 294 -23.52 7.65 -12.25
CA PHE A 294 -24.80 8.18 -12.75
C PHE A 294 -24.57 9.09 -13.95
N ASP A 295 -23.58 9.98 -13.90
CA ASP A 295 -23.28 10.92 -15.00
C ASP A 295 -22.89 10.15 -16.27
N ASN A 296 -22.01 9.15 -16.15
CA ASN A 296 -21.57 8.33 -17.28
C ASN A 296 -22.73 7.49 -17.85
N ARG A 297 -23.63 6.97 -16.98
CA ARG A 297 -24.82 6.25 -17.44
C ARG A 297 -25.80 7.19 -18.14
N ALA A 298 -26.02 8.39 -17.59
CA ALA A 298 -26.86 9.40 -18.19
C ALA A 298 -26.36 9.79 -19.60
N LEU A 299 -25.06 10.02 -19.73
CA LEU A 299 -24.46 10.33 -21.03
C LEU A 299 -24.73 9.21 -22.05
N SER A 300 -24.52 7.95 -21.67
CA SER A 300 -24.77 6.81 -22.56
C SER A 300 -26.25 6.61 -22.91
N LYS A 301 -27.16 6.91 -21.95
CA LYS A 301 -28.62 6.93 -22.22
C LYS A 301 -29.00 8.04 -23.20
N ALA A 302 -28.43 9.22 -23.06
CA ALA A 302 -28.67 10.35 -23.96
C ALA A 302 -28.24 10.04 -25.40
N GLU A 303 -27.10 9.36 -25.60
CA GLU A 303 -26.65 8.90 -26.91
C GLU A 303 -27.60 7.86 -27.55
N LYS A 304 -28.45 7.23 -26.77
CA LYS A 304 -29.51 6.31 -27.21
C LYS A 304 -30.90 6.96 -27.31
N ASP A 305 -30.98 8.28 -27.20
CA ASP A 305 -32.23 9.03 -27.14
C ASP A 305 -33.14 8.71 -25.92
N ASP A 306 -32.62 7.97 -24.90
CA ASP A 306 -33.29 7.81 -23.63
C ASP A 306 -33.09 9.05 -22.74
N PHE A 307 -33.66 10.18 -23.19
CA PHE A 307 -33.52 11.45 -22.52
C PHE A 307 -34.17 11.48 -21.14
N ALA A 308 -35.27 10.75 -20.96
CA ALA A 308 -35.94 10.69 -19.66
C ALA A 308 -35.06 9.97 -18.63
N GLY A 309 -34.53 8.80 -18.96
CA GLY A 309 -33.60 8.07 -18.10
C GLY A 309 -32.28 8.83 -17.87
N ALA A 310 -31.79 9.62 -18.82
CA ALA A 310 -30.63 10.49 -18.64
C ALA A 310 -30.89 11.60 -17.63
N VAL A 311 -32.05 12.27 -17.69
CA VAL A 311 -32.47 13.31 -16.72
C VAL A 311 -32.61 12.74 -15.31
N GLU A 312 -33.11 11.53 -15.17
CA GLU A 312 -33.20 10.83 -13.87
C GLU A 312 -31.80 10.57 -13.29
N ASP A 313 -30.89 10.03 -14.09
CA ASP A 313 -29.52 9.74 -13.64
C ASP A 313 -28.76 11.02 -13.26
N TYR A 314 -28.79 12.07 -14.09
CA TYR A 314 -28.19 13.37 -13.73
C TYR A 314 -28.83 13.97 -12.46
N SER A 315 -30.12 13.73 -12.23
CA SER A 315 -30.78 14.20 -11.01
C SER A 315 -30.26 13.47 -9.78
N SER A 316 -30.05 12.15 -9.88
CA SER A 316 -29.42 11.37 -8.83
C SER A 316 -27.97 11.81 -8.55
N SER A 317 -27.19 12.10 -9.61
CA SER A 317 -25.85 12.65 -9.46
C SER A 317 -25.84 14.00 -8.71
N ILE A 318 -26.78 14.91 -9.07
CA ILE A 318 -26.93 16.21 -8.42
C ILE A 318 -27.36 16.07 -6.94
N GLU A 319 -28.19 15.10 -6.61
CA GLU A 319 -28.55 14.82 -5.21
C GLU A 319 -27.33 14.42 -4.38
N LEU A 320 -26.41 13.65 -4.96
CA LEU A 320 -25.15 13.22 -4.34
C LEU A 320 -24.13 14.37 -4.27
N PHE A 321 -24.01 15.17 -5.34
CA PHE A 321 -23.05 16.26 -5.44
C PHE A 321 -23.67 17.55 -6.00
N PRO A 322 -24.39 18.36 -5.17
CA PRO A 322 -25.19 19.50 -5.62
C PRO A 322 -24.40 20.72 -6.12
N THR A 323 -23.08 20.67 -6.09
CA THR A 323 -22.21 21.80 -6.47
C THR A 323 -21.46 21.56 -7.78
N ASP A 324 -21.74 20.47 -8.48
CA ASP A 324 -21.15 20.20 -9.79
C ASP A 324 -21.86 20.96 -10.91
N ALA A 325 -21.18 21.97 -11.42
CA ALA A 325 -21.70 22.80 -12.51
C ALA A 325 -21.89 22.01 -13.82
N GLU A 326 -21.02 21.04 -14.09
CA GLU A 326 -21.05 20.25 -15.32
C GLU A 326 -22.30 19.36 -15.38
N THR A 327 -22.65 18.68 -14.31
CA THR A 327 -23.85 17.83 -14.26
C THR A 327 -25.13 18.62 -14.51
N TYR A 328 -25.28 19.84 -13.93
CA TYR A 328 -26.41 20.72 -14.25
C TYR A 328 -26.42 21.13 -15.73
N TYR A 329 -25.25 21.47 -16.27
CA TYR A 329 -25.13 21.83 -17.68
C TYR A 329 -25.52 20.69 -18.60
N GLN A 330 -25.05 19.49 -18.37
CA GLN A 330 -25.38 18.30 -19.17
C GLN A 330 -26.87 17.96 -19.06
N ARG A 331 -27.46 18.00 -17.84
CA ARG A 331 -28.90 17.79 -17.67
C ARG A 331 -29.72 18.83 -18.45
N ALA A 332 -29.29 20.07 -18.45
CA ALA A 332 -29.94 21.13 -19.21
C ALA A 332 -29.90 20.86 -20.73
N LEU A 333 -28.77 20.41 -21.26
CA LEU A 333 -28.65 20.05 -22.68
C LEU A 333 -29.64 18.96 -23.07
N VAL A 334 -29.78 17.92 -22.26
CA VAL A 334 -30.76 16.86 -22.46
C VAL A 334 -32.19 17.39 -22.39
N LYS A 335 -32.53 18.26 -21.41
CA LYS A 335 -33.86 18.90 -21.32
C LYS A 335 -34.16 19.78 -22.53
N LEU A 336 -33.17 20.47 -23.13
CA LEU A 336 -33.35 21.23 -24.37
C LEU A 336 -33.70 20.30 -25.56
N GLN A 337 -33.09 19.12 -25.65
CA GLN A 337 -33.44 18.11 -26.68
C GLN A 337 -34.88 17.61 -26.52
N MET A 338 -35.37 17.52 -25.28
CA MET A 338 -36.76 17.19 -24.96
C MET A 338 -37.73 18.36 -25.19
N SER A 339 -37.25 19.52 -25.66
CA SER A 339 -38.02 20.78 -25.79
C SER A 339 -38.55 21.31 -24.42
N ASN A 340 -38.00 20.86 -23.30
CA ASN A 340 -38.32 21.36 -21.97
C ASN A 340 -37.43 22.58 -21.63
N ASN A 341 -37.68 23.68 -22.34
CA ASN A 341 -36.86 24.89 -22.26
C ASN A 341 -36.90 25.56 -20.89
N TYR A 342 -38.01 25.51 -20.19
CA TYR A 342 -38.15 26.13 -18.85
C TYR A 342 -37.21 25.45 -17.84
N ASP A 343 -37.31 24.16 -17.65
CA ASP A 343 -36.48 23.44 -16.69
C ASP A 343 -34.99 23.39 -17.12
N ALA A 344 -34.73 23.40 -18.43
CA ALA A 344 -33.37 23.53 -18.95
C ALA A 344 -32.76 24.89 -18.55
N CYS A 345 -33.51 25.99 -18.63
CA CYS A 345 -33.02 27.29 -18.23
C CYS A 345 -32.76 27.39 -16.73
N LEU A 346 -33.54 26.72 -15.90
CA LEU A 346 -33.27 26.66 -14.46
C LEU A 346 -31.91 25.99 -14.20
N ASP A 347 -31.65 24.86 -14.84
CA ASP A 347 -30.37 24.17 -14.72
C ASP A 347 -29.20 24.97 -15.29
N LEU A 348 -29.38 25.64 -16.47
CA LEU A 348 -28.35 26.51 -17.04
C LEU A 348 -27.99 27.68 -16.13
N HIS A 349 -28.97 28.32 -15.51
CA HIS A 349 -28.70 29.38 -14.54
C HIS A 349 -27.96 28.83 -13.32
N ARG A 350 -28.36 27.66 -12.84
CA ARG A 350 -27.67 27.04 -11.71
C ARG A 350 -26.22 26.69 -12.05
N ALA A 351 -25.96 26.13 -13.23
CA ALA A 351 -24.61 25.86 -13.72
C ALA A 351 -23.76 27.15 -13.87
N GLU A 352 -24.39 28.27 -14.37
CA GLU A 352 -23.73 29.58 -14.45
C GLU A 352 -23.36 30.11 -13.07
N GLU A 353 -24.27 30.02 -12.06
CA GLU A 353 -24.01 30.39 -10.68
C GLU A 353 -22.84 29.58 -10.08
N LEU A 354 -22.72 28.31 -10.43
CA LEU A 354 -21.64 27.43 -10.01
C LEU A 354 -20.34 27.64 -10.81
N GLY A 355 -20.34 28.54 -11.79
CA GLY A 355 -19.15 28.98 -12.50
C GLY A 355 -18.93 28.39 -13.88
N SER A 356 -19.90 27.64 -14.48
CA SER A 356 -19.76 27.12 -15.84
C SER A 356 -19.77 28.24 -16.89
N ALA A 357 -18.69 28.34 -17.64
CA ALA A 357 -18.58 29.31 -18.75
C ALA A 357 -19.48 28.91 -19.93
N GLU A 358 -19.62 27.63 -20.17
CA GLU A 358 -20.46 27.02 -21.21
C GLU A 358 -21.95 27.32 -20.93
N ALA A 359 -22.36 27.14 -19.66
CA ALA A 359 -23.72 27.44 -19.26
C ALA A 359 -24.05 28.92 -19.43
N LYS A 360 -23.15 29.84 -19.12
CA LYS A 360 -23.31 31.29 -19.35
C LYS A 360 -23.59 31.65 -20.80
N VAL A 361 -22.94 30.95 -21.73
CA VAL A 361 -23.18 31.11 -23.17
C VAL A 361 -24.54 30.54 -23.55
N ALA A 362 -24.87 29.35 -23.00
CA ALA A 362 -26.12 28.65 -23.28
C ALA A 362 -27.34 29.41 -22.76
N VAL A 363 -27.25 30.06 -21.58
CA VAL A 363 -28.30 30.96 -21.03
C VAL A 363 -28.67 32.08 -22.01
N LYS A 364 -27.67 32.80 -22.54
CA LYS A 364 -27.89 33.88 -23.52
C LYS A 364 -28.56 33.41 -24.81
N LYS A 365 -28.32 32.17 -25.22
CA LYS A 365 -28.84 31.58 -26.43
C LYS A 365 -30.27 31.06 -26.26
N ASN A 366 -30.53 30.36 -25.15
CA ASN A 366 -31.74 29.54 -25.00
C ASN A 366 -32.75 30.10 -23.99
N CYS A 367 -32.32 30.96 -23.02
CA CYS A 367 -33.16 31.46 -21.95
C CYS A 367 -33.53 32.93 -22.22
N LYS A 368 -34.67 33.14 -22.88
CA LYS A 368 -35.21 34.46 -23.19
C LYS A 368 -36.50 34.72 -22.40
#